data_155bcee169df74d9ef3d7b8a7f34cdd0
#
_entry.id   155bcee169df74d9ef3d7b8a7f34cdd0
#
_cell.length_a   1.000
_cell.length_b   1.000
_cell.length_c   1.000
_cell.angle_alpha   90.00
_cell.angle_beta   90.00
_cell.angle_gamma   90.00
#
_symmetry.space_group_name_H-M   'P 1'
#
loop_
_entity.id
_entity.type
_entity.pdbx_description
1 polymer ?
#
loop_
_entity_poly.entity_id
_entity_poly.type
_entity_poly.pdbx_seq_one_letter_code
_entity_poly.pdbx_strand_id
1 'polypeptide(L)'
;QGRIFAVIFLALLIPVLLKAPESEAKVYRGKCKSNLTWSYDSKTKTMVIDCKGDMPDDEQFYDLDMGWKEYYLKTKKVIFKKGISSIGAGAFDNFPKLEEIALPEGLRTIKYAAFWDCNSLNKINIPLFLRKIEKIAFDSSGLTKFSLKNIKKVGSNSFMRSDLVKISIPANCKIGSFAFWDCKNLKKATIEKGVKNISAGMFCATALKNITIPGSVTKIGEDAFSYCQNLKKATLHEGVKKISKDAFSNTALEEITIPSTVTQLGKNAFRWESTEKSSLKKVVIRSKNIKKWGTMVFGATRDDLVIYVPQSKKAEYEKILRSTNGLDFHAKIVGKKW
;
A
#
# COMPACT_ATOMS: atom_id res chain seq x y z
N GLN A 1 38.97 -51.84 65.44
CA GLN A 1 38.95 -51.55 63.98
C GLN A 1 37.56 -51.85 63.47
N GLY A 2 36.72 -50.81 63.31
CA GLY A 2 35.42 -50.94 62.78
C GLY A 2 35.18 -49.76 61.85
N ARG A 3 35.08 -49.98 60.53
CA ARG A 3 34.77 -49.00 59.51
C ARG A 3 33.25 -48.81 59.47
N ILE A 4 32.82 -47.58 59.76
CA ILE A 4 31.43 -47.13 59.61
C ILE A 4 31.30 -46.69 58.11
N PHE A 5 30.42 -47.36 57.37
CA PHE A 5 29.98 -46.91 56.02
C PHE A 5 28.83 -45.92 56.23
N ALA A 6 29.08 -44.66 55.90
CA ALA A 6 28.03 -43.63 55.79
C ALA A 6 27.40 -43.75 54.39
N VAL A 7 26.11 -44.12 54.36
CA VAL A 7 25.28 -44.09 53.13
C VAL A 7 24.71 -42.69 53.00
N ILE A 8 25.20 -41.95 52.02
CA ILE A 8 24.65 -40.62 51.65
C ILE A 8 23.43 -40.85 50.77
N PHE A 9 22.24 -40.59 51.31
CA PHE A 9 21.03 -40.48 50.50
C PHE A 9 21.05 -39.18 49.75
N LEU A 10 21.31 -39.25 48.45
CA LEU A 10 21.19 -38.11 47.53
C LEU A 10 19.69 -37.96 47.16
N ALA A 11 18.96 -37.08 47.85
CA ALA A 11 17.59 -36.75 47.52
C ALA A 11 17.60 -35.92 46.20
N LEU A 12 17.24 -36.54 45.12
CA LEU A 12 16.94 -35.86 43.85
C LEU A 12 15.68 -34.98 44.04
N LEU A 13 15.87 -33.70 44.30
CA LEU A 13 14.83 -32.67 44.16
C LEU A 13 14.48 -32.51 42.68
N ILE A 14 13.47 -33.22 42.22
CA ILE A 14 12.82 -32.91 40.93
C ILE A 14 12.05 -31.62 41.14
N PRO A 15 12.37 -30.50 40.44
CA PRO A 15 11.54 -29.31 40.51
C PRO A 15 10.20 -29.67 39.87
N VAL A 16 9.16 -29.84 40.67
CA VAL A 16 7.77 -29.82 40.19
C VAL A 16 7.54 -28.41 39.69
N LEU A 17 7.64 -28.24 38.37
CA LEU A 17 7.14 -27.05 37.69
C LEU A 17 5.62 -26.97 38.00
N LEU A 18 5.27 -26.29 39.05
CA LEU A 18 3.91 -25.85 39.28
C LEU A 18 3.51 -24.96 38.13
N LYS A 19 2.80 -25.52 37.14
CA LYS A 19 2.10 -24.77 36.12
C LYS A 19 1.26 -23.73 36.86
N ALA A 20 1.57 -22.45 36.68
CA ALA A 20 0.74 -21.37 37.23
C ALA A 20 -0.72 -21.66 36.88
N PRO A 21 -1.67 -21.50 37.82
CA PRO A 21 -3.06 -21.80 37.54
C PRO A 21 -3.49 -20.98 36.31
N GLU A 22 -3.98 -21.67 35.25
CA GLU A 22 -4.59 -21.00 34.13
C GLU A 22 -5.68 -20.10 34.66
N SER A 23 -5.55 -18.79 34.53
CA SER A 23 -6.57 -17.85 34.97
C SER A 23 -7.92 -18.26 34.36
N GLU A 24 -8.95 -18.44 35.19
CA GLU A 24 -10.26 -18.78 34.66
C GLU A 24 -10.68 -17.84 33.54
N ALA A 25 -11.25 -18.42 32.51
CA ALA A 25 -11.74 -17.66 31.34
C ALA A 25 -12.85 -16.71 31.81
N LYS A 26 -12.62 -15.40 31.68
CA LYS A 26 -13.62 -14.38 32.00
C LYS A 26 -14.15 -13.75 30.70
N VAL A 27 -15.48 -13.67 30.59
CA VAL A 27 -16.14 -12.99 29.48
C VAL A 27 -16.69 -11.66 30.00
N TYR A 28 -16.12 -10.58 29.48
CA TYR A 28 -16.56 -9.21 29.74
C TYR A 28 -17.60 -8.80 28.70
N ARG A 29 -18.57 -7.97 29.08
CA ARG A 29 -19.65 -7.51 28.21
C ARG A 29 -19.93 -6.04 28.42
N GLY A 30 -20.33 -5.35 27.37
CA GLY A 30 -20.72 -3.96 27.45
C GLY A 30 -21.66 -3.55 26.33
N LYS A 31 -22.11 -2.31 26.42
CA LYS A 31 -22.93 -1.64 25.42
C LYS A 31 -22.24 -0.34 25.04
N CYS A 32 -22.36 0.02 23.77
CA CYS A 32 -21.94 1.33 23.26
C CYS A 32 -23.08 1.88 22.43
N LYS A 33 -23.59 3.04 22.82
CA LYS A 33 -24.81 3.63 22.22
C LYS A 33 -25.99 2.63 22.20
N SER A 34 -27.12 2.98 21.63
CA SER A 34 -28.35 2.19 21.77
C SER A 34 -28.38 0.86 20.99
N ASN A 35 -27.55 0.72 19.95
CA ASN A 35 -27.64 -0.38 18.98
C ASN A 35 -26.42 -1.31 18.92
N LEU A 36 -25.41 -1.09 19.79
CA LEU A 36 -24.20 -1.89 19.78
C LEU A 36 -23.94 -2.54 21.14
N THR A 37 -23.71 -3.86 21.13
CA THR A 37 -23.19 -4.62 22.26
C THR A 37 -21.90 -5.32 21.87
N TRP A 38 -21.06 -5.57 22.88
CA TRP A 38 -19.81 -6.29 22.68
C TRP A 38 -19.53 -7.26 23.80
N SER A 39 -18.72 -8.25 23.52
CA SER A 39 -18.14 -9.14 24.53
C SER A 39 -16.68 -9.41 24.23
N TYR A 40 -15.88 -9.59 25.30
CA TYR A 40 -14.47 -9.94 25.22
C TYR A 40 -14.19 -11.18 26.06
N ASP A 41 -13.66 -12.22 25.46
CA ASP A 41 -13.20 -13.44 26.10
C ASP A 41 -11.70 -13.33 26.42
N SER A 42 -11.38 -13.33 27.72
CA SER A 42 -10.01 -13.15 28.17
C SER A 42 -9.08 -14.35 27.89
N LYS A 43 -9.62 -15.56 27.65
CA LYS A 43 -8.86 -16.77 27.31
C LYS A 43 -8.47 -16.77 25.83
N THR A 44 -9.44 -16.59 24.96
CA THR A 44 -9.24 -16.60 23.49
C THR A 44 -8.76 -15.27 22.94
N LYS A 45 -8.76 -14.19 23.75
CA LYS A 45 -8.47 -12.81 23.33
C LYS A 45 -9.36 -12.35 22.17
N THR A 46 -10.60 -12.84 22.15
CA THR A 46 -11.57 -12.59 21.09
C THR A 46 -12.62 -11.58 21.53
N MET A 47 -12.80 -10.57 20.71
CA MET A 47 -13.90 -9.60 20.84
C MET A 47 -15.00 -9.94 19.83
N VAL A 48 -16.24 -9.93 20.28
CA VAL A 48 -17.43 -10.12 19.44
C VAL A 48 -18.25 -8.84 19.47
N ILE A 49 -18.54 -8.30 18.30
CA ILE A 49 -19.35 -7.09 18.10
C ILE A 49 -20.70 -7.48 17.52
N ASP A 50 -21.77 -7.00 18.16
CA ASP A 50 -23.14 -7.17 17.72
C ASP A 50 -23.81 -5.81 17.57
N CYS A 51 -24.20 -5.47 16.36
CA CYS A 51 -24.83 -4.21 16.01
C CYS A 51 -25.77 -4.46 14.82
N LYS A 52 -26.88 -3.73 14.77
CA LYS A 52 -27.76 -3.71 13.59
C LYS A 52 -27.56 -2.42 12.81
N GLY A 53 -27.30 -2.55 11.50
CA GLY A 53 -27.03 -1.39 10.63
C GLY A 53 -25.60 -0.88 10.74
N ASP A 54 -25.44 0.41 10.74
CA ASP A 54 -24.13 1.05 10.80
C ASP A 54 -23.59 1.09 12.22
N MET A 55 -22.35 0.67 12.39
CA MET A 55 -21.65 0.93 13.64
C MET A 55 -21.47 2.43 13.84
N PRO A 56 -21.60 2.93 15.09
CA PRO A 56 -21.27 4.30 15.41
C PRO A 56 -19.80 4.58 15.09
N ASP A 57 -19.51 5.84 14.77
CA ASP A 57 -18.16 6.34 14.60
C ASP A 57 -17.57 6.69 15.96
N ASP A 58 -16.28 6.48 16.14
CA ASP A 58 -15.50 7.10 17.20
C ASP A 58 -15.15 8.53 16.74
N GLU A 59 -15.90 9.52 17.22
CA GLU A 59 -15.77 10.90 16.78
C GLU A 59 -14.50 11.59 17.30
N GLN A 60 -13.82 11.01 18.26
CA GLN A 60 -12.69 11.63 18.94
C GLN A 60 -11.42 10.77 18.99
N PHE A 61 -11.16 9.90 18.04
CA PHE A 61 -9.95 9.04 17.85
C PHE A 61 -9.12 8.62 19.08
N TYR A 62 -9.34 9.21 20.24
CA TYR A 62 -8.64 8.98 21.50
C TYR A 62 -9.59 8.89 22.71
N ASP A 63 -10.86 9.23 22.52
CA ASP A 63 -11.85 9.17 23.58
C ASP A 63 -12.79 7.98 23.33
N LEU A 64 -12.19 6.80 23.41
CA LEU A 64 -12.82 5.50 23.16
C LEU A 64 -13.97 5.21 24.14
N ASP A 65 -15.05 5.96 24.05
CA ASP A 65 -16.31 5.65 24.74
C ASP A 65 -17.06 4.46 24.08
N MET A 66 -16.30 3.67 23.30
CA MET A 66 -16.81 2.41 22.75
C MET A 66 -16.91 1.31 23.80
N GLY A 67 -16.44 1.57 25.02
CA GLY A 67 -16.53 0.65 26.14
C GLY A 67 -15.56 -0.54 26.12
N TRP A 68 -14.74 -0.70 25.08
CA TRP A 68 -13.77 -1.80 24.97
C TRP A 68 -12.30 -1.37 24.99
N LYS A 69 -12.02 -0.12 25.31
CA LYS A 69 -10.66 0.45 25.37
C LYS A 69 -9.69 -0.35 26.24
N GLU A 70 -10.16 -0.92 27.34
CA GLU A 70 -9.32 -1.73 28.22
C GLU A 70 -8.74 -2.99 27.54
N TYR A 71 -9.33 -3.39 26.40
CA TYR A 71 -8.98 -4.64 25.72
C TYR A 71 -8.17 -4.43 24.43
N TYR A 72 -7.90 -3.17 23.98
CA TYR A 72 -7.23 -2.91 22.72
C TYR A 72 -5.82 -3.52 22.66
N LEU A 73 -5.04 -3.44 23.76
CA LEU A 73 -3.70 -4.06 23.83
C LEU A 73 -3.73 -5.59 23.98
N LYS A 74 -4.90 -6.19 24.17
CA LYS A 74 -5.03 -7.62 24.46
C LYS A 74 -5.76 -8.38 23.35
N THR A 75 -6.60 -7.70 22.57
CA THR A 75 -7.45 -8.31 21.56
C THR A 75 -6.62 -8.84 20.41
N LYS A 76 -6.82 -10.12 20.08
CA LYS A 76 -6.19 -10.79 18.95
C LYS A 76 -7.14 -11.04 17.79
N LYS A 77 -8.42 -11.17 18.07
CA LYS A 77 -9.45 -11.46 17.09
C LYS A 77 -10.70 -10.62 17.32
N VAL A 78 -11.26 -10.10 16.22
CA VAL A 78 -12.56 -9.42 16.22
C VAL A 78 -13.51 -10.16 15.30
N ILE A 79 -14.70 -10.48 15.82
CA ILE A 79 -15.79 -11.13 15.09
C ILE A 79 -16.98 -10.18 15.06
N PHE A 80 -17.44 -9.82 13.88
CA PHE A 80 -18.65 -9.03 13.70
C PHE A 80 -19.82 -9.94 13.39
N LYS A 81 -20.91 -9.83 14.14
CA LYS A 81 -22.14 -10.59 13.90
C LYS A 81 -22.90 -10.09 12.65
N LYS A 82 -23.85 -10.90 12.19
CA LYS A 82 -24.74 -10.54 11.07
C LYS A 82 -25.55 -9.28 11.40
N GLY A 83 -25.83 -8.47 10.37
CA GLY A 83 -26.65 -7.26 10.49
C GLY A 83 -25.86 -5.95 10.46
N ILE A 84 -24.53 -6.03 10.58
CA ILE A 84 -23.66 -4.85 10.49
C ILE A 84 -23.45 -4.48 9.01
N SER A 85 -23.76 -3.24 8.65
CA SER A 85 -23.62 -2.70 7.29
C SER A 85 -22.36 -1.86 7.10
N SER A 86 -21.84 -1.21 8.17
CA SER A 86 -20.55 -0.52 8.14
C SER A 86 -19.77 -0.68 9.45
N ILE A 87 -18.44 -0.75 9.34
CA ILE A 87 -17.53 -0.61 10.48
C ILE A 87 -17.32 0.89 10.71
N GLY A 88 -17.49 1.35 11.95
CA GLY A 88 -17.37 2.75 12.33
C GLY A 88 -15.97 3.32 12.12
N ALA A 89 -15.89 4.63 11.92
CA ALA A 89 -14.61 5.33 11.85
C ALA A 89 -13.84 5.17 13.17
N GLY A 90 -12.53 4.92 13.10
CA GLY A 90 -11.65 4.74 14.26
C GLY A 90 -11.96 3.54 15.18
N ALA A 91 -12.96 2.72 14.87
CA ALA A 91 -13.51 1.73 15.80
C ALA A 91 -12.49 0.73 16.37
N PHE A 92 -11.44 0.42 15.64
CA PHE A 92 -10.35 -0.50 16.02
C PHE A 92 -8.99 0.08 15.63
N ASP A 93 -8.84 1.40 15.68
CA ASP A 93 -7.54 2.03 15.47
C ASP A 93 -6.56 1.65 16.58
N ASN A 94 -5.29 1.49 16.21
CA ASN A 94 -4.21 1.18 17.14
C ASN A 94 -4.45 -0.08 18.00
N PHE A 95 -4.95 -1.17 17.39
CA PHE A 95 -5.04 -2.49 18.02
C PHE A 95 -3.78 -3.33 17.67
N PRO A 96 -2.66 -3.16 18.38
CA PRO A 96 -1.36 -3.66 17.95
C PRO A 96 -1.25 -5.19 17.95
N LYS A 97 -2.08 -5.89 18.72
CA LYS A 97 -2.12 -7.36 18.78
C LYS A 97 -3.25 -7.99 17.98
N LEU A 98 -4.04 -7.20 17.25
CA LEU A 98 -5.13 -7.72 16.43
C LEU A 98 -4.56 -8.49 15.24
N GLU A 99 -4.76 -9.80 15.22
CA GLU A 99 -4.25 -10.72 14.21
C GLU A 99 -5.31 -11.08 13.15
N GLU A 100 -6.58 -11.19 13.58
CA GLU A 100 -7.68 -11.68 12.73
C GLU A 100 -8.94 -10.83 12.86
N ILE A 101 -9.57 -10.57 11.72
CA ILE A 101 -10.91 -9.97 11.64
C ILE A 101 -11.83 -10.89 10.84
N ALA A 102 -13.01 -11.20 11.40
CA ALA A 102 -14.10 -11.88 10.71
C ALA A 102 -15.23 -10.88 10.40
N LEU A 103 -15.27 -10.37 9.17
CA LEU A 103 -16.27 -9.42 8.70
C LEU A 103 -17.58 -10.12 8.32
N PRO A 104 -18.76 -9.53 8.60
CA PRO A 104 -20.05 -10.11 8.26
C PRO A 104 -20.37 -9.97 6.78
N GLU A 105 -21.10 -10.94 6.19
CA GLU A 105 -21.41 -10.96 4.75
C GLU A 105 -22.19 -9.73 4.27
N GLY A 106 -23.03 -9.12 5.10
CA GLY A 106 -23.81 -7.92 4.77
C GLY A 106 -23.02 -6.61 4.72
N LEU A 107 -21.74 -6.62 5.13
CA LEU A 107 -20.92 -5.42 5.23
C LEU A 107 -20.72 -4.74 3.87
N ARG A 108 -20.94 -3.42 3.83
CA ARG A 108 -20.82 -2.57 2.64
C ARG A 108 -19.65 -1.59 2.69
N THR A 109 -19.34 -1.08 3.90
CA THR A 109 -18.35 -0.02 4.10
C THR A 109 -17.44 -0.28 5.30
N ILE A 110 -16.16 -0.06 5.10
CA ILE A 110 -15.18 0.11 6.18
C ILE A 110 -14.84 1.59 6.18
N LYS A 111 -15.17 2.29 7.28
CA LYS A 111 -15.06 3.74 7.38
C LYS A 111 -13.61 4.20 7.67
N TYR A 112 -13.45 5.51 7.80
CA TYR A 112 -12.18 6.20 8.03
C TYR A 112 -11.41 5.58 9.19
N ALA A 113 -10.12 5.27 9.00
CA ALA A 113 -9.19 4.78 10.02
C ALA A 113 -9.68 3.58 10.85
N ALA A 114 -10.70 2.82 10.39
CA ALA A 114 -11.34 1.77 11.18
C ALA A 114 -10.39 0.71 11.75
N PHE A 115 -9.26 0.45 11.07
CA PHE A 115 -8.19 -0.48 11.45
C PHE A 115 -6.81 0.14 11.23
N TRP A 116 -6.70 1.45 11.48
CA TRP A 116 -5.45 2.16 11.40
C TRP A 116 -4.48 1.63 12.47
N ASP A 117 -3.21 1.48 12.08
CA ASP A 117 -2.11 1.02 12.96
C ASP A 117 -2.34 -0.36 13.62
N CYS A 118 -3.09 -1.24 12.94
CA CYS A 118 -3.26 -2.64 13.33
C CYS A 118 -2.10 -3.49 12.77
N ASN A 119 -0.88 -3.27 13.27
CA ASN A 119 0.37 -3.81 12.71
C ASN A 119 0.44 -5.35 12.68
N SER A 120 -0.28 -6.04 13.55
CA SER A 120 -0.34 -7.52 13.59
C SER A 120 -1.43 -8.12 12.72
N LEU A 121 -2.33 -7.28 12.14
CA LEU A 121 -3.48 -7.75 11.39
C LEU A 121 -3.05 -8.37 10.06
N ASN A 122 -3.12 -9.70 9.98
CA ASN A 122 -2.69 -10.44 8.80
C ASN A 122 -3.78 -11.33 8.19
N LYS A 123 -4.93 -11.48 8.87
CA LYS A 123 -6.02 -12.34 8.45
C LYS A 123 -7.37 -11.62 8.45
N ILE A 124 -7.98 -11.53 7.27
CA ILE A 124 -9.29 -10.88 7.05
C ILE A 124 -10.04 -11.61 5.93
N ASN A 125 -11.35 -11.85 6.12
CA ASN A 125 -12.23 -12.23 5.01
C ASN A 125 -12.77 -10.97 4.30
N ILE A 126 -13.03 -11.09 3.00
CA ILE A 126 -13.57 -9.97 2.22
C ILE A 126 -15.01 -10.34 1.81
N PRO A 127 -16.03 -9.76 2.46
CA PRO A 127 -17.42 -10.06 2.16
C PRO A 127 -17.83 -9.66 0.74
N LEU A 128 -18.73 -10.44 0.14
CA LEU A 128 -19.17 -10.22 -1.23
C LEU A 128 -19.76 -8.82 -1.48
N PHE A 129 -20.44 -8.26 -0.47
CA PHE A 129 -21.11 -6.96 -0.56
C PHE A 129 -20.24 -5.76 -0.16
N LEU A 130 -18.99 -5.96 0.27
CA LEU A 130 -18.09 -4.86 0.58
C LEU A 130 -17.78 -4.06 -0.71
N ARG A 131 -18.06 -2.76 -0.67
CA ARG A 131 -17.93 -1.85 -1.83
C ARG A 131 -17.02 -0.66 -1.58
N LYS A 132 -16.88 -0.24 -0.32
CA LYS A 132 -16.17 0.99 0.03
C LYS A 132 -15.20 0.76 1.17
N ILE A 133 -13.98 1.20 0.96
CA ILE A 133 -12.94 1.32 1.99
C ILE A 133 -12.60 2.80 2.02
N GLU A 134 -12.69 3.44 3.18
CA GLU A 134 -12.44 4.87 3.32
C GLU A 134 -10.94 5.16 3.56
N LYS A 135 -10.63 6.46 3.72
CA LYS A 135 -9.26 6.93 3.91
C LYS A 135 -8.64 6.27 5.16
N ILE A 136 -7.35 5.90 5.06
CA ILE A 136 -6.51 5.41 6.17
C ILE A 136 -7.02 4.09 6.80
N ALA A 137 -8.07 3.47 6.26
CA ALA A 137 -8.79 2.36 6.92
C ALA A 137 -7.89 1.17 7.33
N PHE A 138 -6.82 0.90 6.60
CA PHE A 138 -5.83 -0.16 6.86
C PHE A 138 -4.39 0.36 6.77
N ASP A 139 -4.18 1.67 6.97
CA ASP A 139 -2.84 2.22 7.04
C ASP A 139 -2.05 1.56 8.16
N SER A 140 -0.80 1.21 7.90
CA SER A 140 0.08 0.50 8.84
C SER A 140 -0.49 -0.85 9.33
N SER A 141 -1.25 -1.56 8.48
CA SER A 141 -1.73 -2.91 8.82
C SER A 141 -0.74 -3.99 8.38
N GLY A 142 -0.69 -5.11 9.13
CA GLY A 142 0.11 -6.29 8.78
C GLY A 142 -0.48 -7.14 7.64
N LEU A 143 -1.47 -6.62 6.88
CA LEU A 143 -2.11 -7.35 5.80
C LEU A 143 -1.15 -7.63 4.65
N THR A 144 -0.84 -8.90 4.40
CA THR A 144 0.00 -9.34 3.28
C THR A 144 -0.79 -9.57 1.99
N LYS A 145 -2.13 -9.71 2.09
CA LYS A 145 -3.06 -10.00 0.98
C LYS A 145 -4.34 -9.22 1.17
N PHE A 146 -4.86 -8.66 0.09
CA PHE A 146 -6.19 -8.06 0.04
C PHE A 146 -6.75 -8.15 -1.38
N SER A 147 -8.07 -8.47 -1.52
CA SER A 147 -8.73 -8.52 -2.83
C SER A 147 -9.64 -7.32 -3.03
N LEU A 148 -9.41 -6.59 -4.13
CA LEU A 148 -10.25 -5.45 -4.53
C LEU A 148 -11.35 -5.84 -5.53
N LYS A 149 -11.56 -7.13 -5.83
CA LYS A 149 -12.44 -7.62 -6.90
C LYS A 149 -13.84 -6.97 -6.88
N ASN A 150 -14.45 -6.84 -5.71
CA ASN A 150 -15.80 -6.30 -5.56
C ASN A 150 -15.82 -4.84 -5.06
N ILE A 151 -14.67 -4.28 -4.77
CA ILE A 151 -14.56 -2.93 -4.21
C ILE A 151 -14.76 -1.89 -5.32
N LYS A 152 -15.58 -0.89 -5.05
CA LYS A 152 -15.86 0.22 -5.98
C LYS A 152 -15.07 1.47 -5.67
N LYS A 153 -14.71 1.65 -4.40
CA LYS A 153 -13.96 2.82 -3.94
C LYS A 153 -12.98 2.44 -2.83
N VAL A 154 -11.73 2.85 -3.01
CA VAL A 154 -10.63 2.78 -2.04
C VAL A 154 -10.20 4.22 -1.75
N GLY A 155 -10.21 4.62 -0.50
CA GLY A 155 -9.84 5.96 -0.05
C GLY A 155 -8.35 6.26 -0.18
N SER A 156 -7.99 7.52 -0.03
CA SER A 156 -6.57 7.91 0.03
C SER A 156 -5.90 7.30 1.26
N ASN A 157 -4.62 6.93 1.12
CA ASN A 157 -3.80 6.35 2.20
C ASN A 157 -4.37 5.05 2.82
N SER A 158 -5.36 4.41 2.21
CA SER A 158 -6.12 3.34 2.89
C SER A 158 -5.33 2.07 3.19
N PHE A 159 -4.26 1.80 2.46
CA PHE A 159 -3.30 0.70 2.69
C PHE A 159 -1.86 1.22 2.78
N MET A 160 -1.68 2.51 3.07
CA MET A 160 -0.37 3.11 3.26
C MET A 160 0.42 2.30 4.30
N ARG A 161 1.72 2.06 4.07
CA ARG A 161 2.62 1.32 4.98
C ARG A 161 2.16 -0.10 5.37
N SER A 162 1.19 -0.67 4.64
CA SER A 162 0.77 -2.06 4.90
C SER A 162 1.78 -3.08 4.34
N ASP A 163 1.73 -4.31 4.87
CA ASP A 163 2.62 -5.42 4.47
C ASP A 163 2.21 -6.14 3.18
N LEU A 164 1.37 -5.52 2.35
CA LEU A 164 0.89 -6.11 1.09
C LEU A 164 2.05 -6.53 0.20
N VAL A 165 2.03 -7.80 -0.26
CA VAL A 165 3.04 -8.36 -1.16
C VAL A 165 2.65 -8.23 -2.63
N LYS A 166 1.34 -8.31 -2.90
CA LYS A 166 0.76 -8.18 -4.24
C LYS A 166 -0.61 -7.54 -4.20
N ILE A 167 -0.96 -6.82 -5.28
CA ILE A 167 -2.28 -6.21 -5.45
C ILE A 167 -2.71 -6.25 -6.91
N SER A 168 -4.02 -6.42 -7.17
CA SER A 168 -4.64 -6.18 -8.48
C SER A 168 -5.58 -5.00 -8.40
N ILE A 169 -5.46 -4.06 -9.34
CA ILE A 169 -6.29 -2.86 -9.45
C ILE A 169 -7.36 -3.13 -10.50
N PRO A 170 -8.63 -3.37 -10.11
CA PRO A 170 -9.69 -3.67 -11.04
C PRO A 170 -10.19 -2.42 -11.78
N ALA A 171 -10.68 -2.62 -13.01
CA ALA A 171 -11.13 -1.54 -13.89
C ALA A 171 -12.20 -0.62 -13.27
N ASN A 172 -13.07 -1.20 -12.44
CA ASN A 172 -14.25 -0.54 -11.87
C ASN A 172 -14.02 -0.01 -10.46
N CYS A 173 -12.78 0.01 -9.97
CA CYS A 173 -12.43 0.52 -8.65
C CYS A 173 -11.77 1.89 -8.75
N LYS A 174 -12.34 2.89 -8.07
CA LYS A 174 -11.71 4.20 -7.91
C LYS A 174 -10.73 4.14 -6.74
N ILE A 175 -9.45 4.28 -7.03
CA ILE A 175 -8.40 4.27 -6.00
C ILE A 175 -7.99 5.71 -5.67
N GLY A 176 -7.95 6.05 -4.40
CA GLY A 176 -7.50 7.35 -3.89
C GLY A 176 -5.98 7.54 -4.00
N SER A 177 -5.53 8.78 -3.78
CA SER A 177 -4.10 9.11 -3.77
C SER A 177 -3.38 8.41 -2.64
N PHE A 178 -2.12 8.02 -2.86
CA PHE A 178 -1.24 7.39 -1.87
C PHE A 178 -1.80 6.08 -1.26
N ALA A 179 -2.74 5.42 -1.96
CA ALA A 179 -3.45 4.26 -1.41
C ALA A 179 -2.52 3.11 -0.98
N PHE A 180 -1.39 2.92 -1.65
CA PHE A 180 -0.37 1.89 -1.35
C PHE A 180 1.02 2.52 -1.13
N TRP A 181 1.06 3.78 -0.70
CA TRP A 181 2.32 4.46 -0.42
C TRP A 181 3.11 3.73 0.67
N ASP A 182 4.44 3.63 0.46
CA ASP A 182 5.39 3.02 1.40
C ASP A 182 5.06 1.55 1.79
N CYS A 183 4.33 0.83 0.93
CA CYS A 183 4.16 -0.62 1.07
C CYS A 183 5.49 -1.32 0.69
N LYS A 184 6.42 -1.41 1.63
CA LYS A 184 7.80 -1.89 1.39
C LYS A 184 7.89 -3.35 0.96
N ASN A 185 6.83 -4.12 1.17
CA ASN A 185 6.74 -5.53 0.76
C ASN A 185 6.02 -5.73 -0.58
N LEU A 186 5.47 -4.65 -1.21
CA LEU A 186 4.68 -4.74 -2.44
C LEU A 186 5.58 -4.91 -3.66
N LYS A 187 5.81 -6.17 -4.04
CA LYS A 187 6.69 -6.57 -5.14
C LYS A 187 5.98 -6.69 -6.48
N LYS A 188 4.64 -6.82 -6.48
CA LYS A 188 3.84 -7.02 -7.70
C LYS A 188 2.52 -6.23 -7.65
N ALA A 189 2.28 -5.42 -8.67
CA ALA A 189 0.99 -4.79 -8.91
C ALA A 189 0.51 -5.15 -10.33
N THR A 190 -0.76 -5.50 -10.46
CA THR A 190 -1.42 -5.73 -11.75
C THR A 190 -2.45 -4.63 -11.98
N ILE A 191 -2.35 -3.91 -13.08
CA ILE A 191 -3.33 -2.91 -13.51
C ILE A 191 -4.22 -3.57 -14.56
N GLU A 192 -5.48 -3.80 -14.24
CA GLU A 192 -6.39 -4.46 -15.16
C GLU A 192 -6.76 -3.57 -16.36
N LYS A 193 -7.02 -4.21 -17.50
CA LYS A 193 -7.53 -3.50 -18.69
C LYS A 193 -8.84 -2.81 -18.33
N GLY A 194 -8.96 -1.53 -18.68
CA GLY A 194 -10.14 -0.70 -18.33
C GLY A 194 -9.85 0.35 -17.25
N VAL A 195 -8.81 0.19 -16.44
CA VAL A 195 -8.34 1.25 -15.54
C VAL A 195 -7.99 2.49 -16.35
N LYS A 196 -8.53 3.66 -15.98
CA LYS A 196 -8.37 4.91 -16.74
C LYS A 196 -7.21 5.78 -16.27
N ASN A 197 -6.90 5.74 -14.97
CA ASN A 197 -5.86 6.58 -14.39
C ASN A 197 -5.14 5.83 -13.26
N ILE A 198 -3.85 6.12 -13.11
CA ILE A 198 -3.09 5.82 -11.91
C ILE A 198 -3.13 7.06 -11.04
N SER A 199 -3.60 6.96 -9.81
CA SER A 199 -3.75 8.09 -8.89
C SER A 199 -2.39 8.63 -8.41
N ALA A 200 -2.39 9.86 -7.89
CA ALA A 200 -1.17 10.45 -7.33
C ALA A 200 -0.61 9.58 -6.18
N GLY A 201 0.70 9.37 -6.16
CA GLY A 201 1.42 8.61 -5.15
C GLY A 201 0.96 7.15 -4.98
N MET A 202 0.14 6.61 -5.90
CA MET A 202 -0.53 5.31 -5.68
C MET A 202 0.43 4.20 -5.23
N PHE A 203 1.62 4.13 -5.82
CA PHE A 203 2.65 3.13 -5.56
C PHE A 203 3.99 3.75 -5.13
N CYS A 204 3.98 5.00 -4.68
CA CYS A 204 5.19 5.69 -4.25
C CYS A 204 5.89 4.90 -3.14
N ALA A 205 7.22 4.81 -3.20
CA ALA A 205 8.09 4.12 -2.23
C ALA A 205 7.75 2.62 -2.02
N THR A 206 7.25 1.94 -3.05
CA THR A 206 7.00 0.48 -3.01
C THR A 206 8.19 -0.33 -3.51
N ALA A 207 8.20 -1.64 -3.21
CA ALA A 207 9.22 -2.59 -3.66
C ALA A 207 8.92 -3.20 -5.06
N LEU A 208 8.11 -2.55 -5.89
CA LEU A 208 7.78 -3.03 -7.24
C LEU A 208 9.05 -3.23 -8.07
N LYS A 209 9.17 -4.39 -8.72
CA LYS A 209 10.29 -4.71 -9.62
C LYS A 209 10.01 -4.36 -11.08
N ASN A 210 8.76 -4.52 -11.48
CA ASN A 210 8.27 -4.20 -12.81
C ASN A 210 6.81 -3.78 -12.76
N ILE A 211 6.39 -3.01 -13.78
CA ILE A 211 5.00 -2.61 -13.95
C ILE A 211 4.62 -2.57 -15.43
N THR A 212 3.39 -3.00 -15.73
CA THR A 212 2.80 -2.82 -17.06
C THR A 212 1.59 -1.91 -16.93
N ILE A 213 1.59 -0.80 -17.67
CA ILE A 213 0.51 0.17 -17.73
C ILE A 213 -0.29 -0.10 -19.00
N PRO A 214 -1.52 -0.63 -18.91
CA PRO A 214 -2.33 -0.96 -20.07
C PRO A 214 -2.76 0.30 -20.85
N GLY A 215 -3.03 0.16 -22.14
CA GLY A 215 -3.43 1.27 -23.01
C GLY A 215 -4.77 1.93 -22.67
N SER A 216 -5.53 1.37 -21.74
CA SER A 216 -6.72 2.02 -21.19
C SER A 216 -6.39 3.17 -20.23
N VAL A 217 -5.17 3.19 -19.66
CA VAL A 217 -4.69 4.26 -18.77
C VAL A 217 -4.29 5.46 -19.60
N THR A 218 -4.93 6.60 -19.35
CA THR A 218 -4.64 7.85 -20.04
C THR A 218 -3.72 8.78 -19.26
N LYS A 219 -3.69 8.64 -17.94
CA LYS A 219 -2.89 9.49 -17.04
C LYS A 219 -2.18 8.66 -15.98
N ILE A 220 -0.87 8.87 -15.85
CA ILE A 220 -0.07 8.46 -14.71
C ILE A 220 0.04 9.66 -13.78
N GLY A 221 -0.43 9.53 -12.56
CA GLY A 221 -0.53 10.61 -11.56
C GLY A 221 0.83 11.12 -11.08
N GLU A 222 0.81 12.23 -10.38
CA GLU A 222 1.98 12.81 -9.71
C GLU A 222 2.52 11.80 -8.68
N ASP A 223 3.84 11.64 -8.58
CA ASP A 223 4.53 10.71 -7.68
C ASP A 223 4.09 9.24 -7.79
N ALA A 224 3.36 8.83 -8.83
CA ALA A 224 2.68 7.53 -8.86
C ALA A 224 3.60 6.33 -8.58
N PHE A 225 4.86 6.39 -9.01
CA PHE A 225 5.91 5.38 -8.81
C PHE A 225 7.21 6.00 -8.25
N SER A 226 7.12 7.22 -7.71
CA SER A 226 8.28 7.91 -7.14
C SER A 226 8.91 7.06 -6.03
N TYR A 227 10.24 7.07 -5.91
CA TYR A 227 11.01 6.27 -4.93
C TYR A 227 10.79 4.75 -4.99
N CYS A 228 10.29 4.21 -6.10
CA CYS A 228 10.28 2.76 -6.33
C CYS A 228 11.70 2.29 -6.72
N GLN A 229 12.60 2.23 -5.75
CA GLN A 229 14.04 1.95 -5.96
C GLN A 229 14.36 0.54 -6.48
N ASN A 230 13.38 -0.36 -6.55
CA ASN A 230 13.51 -1.68 -7.14
C ASN A 230 12.89 -1.78 -8.55
N LEU A 231 12.24 -0.71 -9.05
CA LEU A 231 11.51 -0.71 -10.32
C LEU A 231 12.48 -0.59 -11.52
N LYS A 232 12.87 -1.73 -12.05
CA LYS A 232 13.82 -1.82 -13.19
C LYS A 232 13.14 -1.73 -14.56
N LYS A 233 11.85 -2.07 -14.65
CA LYS A 233 11.12 -2.09 -15.91
C LYS A 233 9.71 -1.54 -15.78
N ALA A 234 9.37 -0.56 -16.61
CA ALA A 234 8.01 -0.05 -16.79
C ALA A 234 7.63 -0.16 -18.28
N THR A 235 6.56 -0.91 -18.57
CA THR A 235 6.01 -1.03 -19.92
C THR A 235 4.78 -0.14 -20.02
N LEU A 236 4.86 0.89 -20.85
CA LEU A 236 3.76 1.80 -21.13
C LEU A 236 3.16 1.47 -22.49
N HIS A 237 1.90 1.06 -22.52
CA HIS A 237 1.20 0.81 -23.77
C HIS A 237 0.66 2.10 -24.40
N GLU A 238 0.40 2.05 -25.71
CA GLU A 238 -0.27 3.13 -26.43
C GLU A 238 -1.64 3.43 -25.78
N GLY A 239 -1.96 4.73 -25.61
CA GLY A 239 -3.13 5.22 -24.87
C GLY A 239 -2.75 6.15 -23.71
N VAL A 240 -1.55 5.99 -23.14
CA VAL A 240 -1.02 6.94 -22.15
C VAL A 240 -0.81 8.30 -22.81
N LYS A 241 -1.48 9.34 -22.29
CA LYS A 241 -1.41 10.71 -22.80
C LYS A 241 -0.58 11.63 -21.91
N LYS A 242 -0.60 11.38 -20.61
CA LYS A 242 0.08 12.23 -19.62
C LYS A 242 0.87 11.39 -18.63
N ILE A 243 2.16 11.72 -18.48
CA ILE A 243 3.02 11.30 -17.38
C ILE A 243 3.23 12.55 -16.52
N SER A 244 2.73 12.54 -15.28
CA SER A 244 2.68 13.72 -14.41
C SER A 244 4.04 13.99 -13.75
N LYS A 245 4.10 15.07 -12.96
CA LYS A 245 5.26 15.48 -12.18
C LYS A 245 5.72 14.31 -11.29
N ASP A 246 7.04 14.10 -11.20
CA ASP A 246 7.72 13.11 -10.36
C ASP A 246 7.23 11.65 -10.52
N ALA A 247 6.48 11.34 -11.60
CA ALA A 247 5.75 10.05 -11.72
C ALA A 247 6.64 8.81 -11.63
N PHE A 248 7.89 8.87 -12.08
CA PHE A 248 8.92 7.82 -12.00
C PHE A 248 10.25 8.36 -11.46
N SER A 249 10.21 9.45 -10.67
CA SER A 249 11.43 9.96 -10.07
C SER A 249 12.02 8.95 -9.07
N ASN A 250 13.34 8.91 -8.96
CA ASN A 250 14.06 8.03 -8.04
C ASN A 250 13.69 6.54 -8.18
N THR A 251 13.52 6.07 -9.44
CA THR A 251 13.31 4.65 -9.76
C THR A 251 14.59 4.02 -10.32
N ALA A 252 14.72 2.70 -10.19
CA ALA A 252 15.83 1.93 -10.76
C ALA A 252 15.62 1.58 -12.25
N LEU A 253 14.82 2.33 -13.00
CA LEU A 253 14.59 2.09 -14.44
C LEU A 253 15.90 2.14 -15.21
N GLU A 254 16.17 1.08 -15.99
CA GLU A 254 17.33 1.00 -16.86
C GLU A 254 17.01 1.54 -18.27
N GLU A 255 15.76 1.34 -18.71
CA GLU A 255 15.24 1.88 -19.96
C GLU A 255 13.75 2.24 -19.85
N ILE A 256 13.31 3.18 -20.67
CA ILE A 256 11.90 3.53 -20.81
C ILE A 256 11.55 3.87 -22.26
N THR A 257 10.39 3.38 -22.72
CA THR A 257 9.77 3.81 -23.96
C THR A 257 8.56 4.69 -23.67
N ILE A 258 8.59 5.91 -24.16
CA ILE A 258 7.48 6.87 -24.12
C ILE A 258 6.61 6.63 -25.34
N PRO A 259 5.34 6.18 -25.19
CA PRO A 259 4.44 5.86 -26.29
C PRO A 259 4.17 7.05 -27.23
N SER A 260 3.75 6.75 -28.45
CA SER A 260 3.43 7.78 -29.46
C SER A 260 2.24 8.67 -29.05
N THR A 261 1.37 8.16 -28.18
CA THR A 261 0.17 8.85 -27.68
C THR A 261 0.47 9.88 -26.59
N VAL A 262 1.69 9.92 -26.03
CA VAL A 262 2.03 10.84 -24.95
C VAL A 262 2.13 12.28 -25.50
N THR A 263 1.39 13.20 -24.86
CA THR A 263 1.38 14.62 -25.22
C THR A 263 1.90 15.51 -24.08
N GLN A 264 2.10 14.96 -22.89
CA GLN A 264 2.57 15.72 -21.73
C GLN A 264 3.54 14.90 -20.89
N LEU A 265 4.71 15.48 -20.61
CA LEU A 265 5.69 15.00 -19.64
C LEU A 265 5.82 16.03 -18.53
N GLY A 266 5.61 15.61 -17.29
CA GLY A 266 5.65 16.46 -16.11
C GLY A 266 7.08 16.80 -15.66
N LYS A 267 7.21 17.82 -14.81
CA LYS A 267 8.48 18.16 -14.15
C LYS A 267 9.03 16.92 -13.43
N ASN A 268 10.34 16.67 -13.52
CA ASN A 268 11.05 15.59 -12.85
C ASN A 268 10.53 14.17 -13.15
N ALA A 269 9.77 13.96 -14.22
CA ALA A 269 9.02 12.70 -14.42
C ALA A 269 9.91 11.44 -14.34
N PHE A 270 11.20 11.53 -14.65
CA PHE A 270 12.21 10.46 -14.59
C PHE A 270 13.51 10.94 -13.93
N ARG A 271 13.44 11.97 -13.08
CA ARG A 271 14.61 12.56 -12.42
C ARG A 271 15.16 11.59 -11.37
N TRP A 272 16.48 11.61 -11.23
CA TRP A 272 17.19 10.98 -10.11
C TRP A 272 17.76 12.05 -9.16
N GLU A 273 17.57 11.90 -7.85
CA GLU A 273 17.95 12.92 -6.86
C GLU A 273 19.16 12.53 -6.00
N SER A 274 19.56 11.25 -6.02
CA SER A 274 20.70 10.77 -5.26
C SER A 274 22.03 11.25 -5.85
N THR A 275 23.07 11.31 -5.02
CA THR A 275 24.47 11.52 -5.42
C THR A 275 25.05 10.36 -6.24
N GLU A 276 24.43 9.18 -6.15
CA GLU A 276 24.77 8.03 -6.98
C GLU A 276 24.22 8.20 -8.41
N LYS A 277 24.89 7.59 -9.38
CA LYS A 277 24.44 7.67 -10.78
C LYS A 277 23.09 6.97 -10.97
N SER A 278 22.17 7.61 -11.69
CA SER A 278 20.91 7.01 -12.15
C SER A 278 21.15 5.70 -12.89
N SER A 279 20.21 4.75 -12.78
CA SER A 279 20.25 3.50 -13.57
C SER A 279 19.82 3.68 -15.02
N LEU A 280 19.17 4.81 -15.37
CA LEU A 280 18.52 5.03 -16.66
C LEU A 280 19.57 5.28 -17.77
N LYS A 281 19.76 4.29 -18.63
CA LYS A 281 20.74 4.29 -19.74
C LYS A 281 20.11 4.60 -21.09
N LYS A 282 18.81 4.35 -21.24
CA LYS A 282 18.14 4.44 -22.54
C LYS A 282 16.72 4.97 -22.41
N VAL A 283 16.42 5.98 -23.20
CA VAL A 283 15.06 6.51 -23.37
C VAL A 283 14.68 6.43 -24.84
N VAL A 284 13.47 5.95 -25.13
CA VAL A 284 12.91 5.94 -26.48
C VAL A 284 11.64 6.77 -26.49
N ILE A 285 11.66 7.94 -27.10
CA ILE A 285 10.51 8.83 -27.25
C ILE A 285 9.88 8.58 -28.62
N ARG A 286 8.78 7.84 -28.68
CA ARG A 286 8.05 7.60 -29.96
C ARG A 286 7.09 8.74 -30.30
N SER A 287 6.67 9.54 -29.33
CA SER A 287 5.76 10.65 -29.58
C SER A 287 6.39 11.73 -30.49
N LYS A 288 5.63 12.13 -31.50
CA LYS A 288 5.92 13.29 -32.34
C LYS A 288 5.19 14.57 -31.91
N ASN A 289 4.37 14.48 -30.84
CA ASN A 289 3.43 15.54 -30.46
C ASN A 289 3.42 15.78 -28.94
N ILE A 290 4.59 15.92 -28.33
CA ILE A 290 4.68 16.33 -26.93
C ILE A 290 4.48 17.85 -26.86
N LYS A 291 3.28 18.28 -26.45
CA LYS A 291 2.86 19.69 -26.36
C LYS A 291 3.32 20.38 -25.08
N LYS A 292 3.51 19.61 -24.00
CA LYS A 292 3.91 20.15 -22.69
C LYS A 292 5.09 19.35 -22.13
N TRP A 293 6.20 20.03 -21.99
CA TRP A 293 7.40 19.55 -21.36
C TRP A 293 7.57 20.18 -19.99
N GLY A 294 7.72 19.38 -18.96
CA GLY A 294 8.16 19.84 -17.65
C GLY A 294 9.65 20.13 -17.63
N THR A 295 10.11 20.82 -16.62
CA THR A 295 11.55 20.98 -16.35
C THR A 295 12.14 19.71 -15.74
N MET A 296 13.42 19.44 -15.96
CA MET A 296 14.17 18.34 -15.35
C MET A 296 13.55 16.96 -15.59
N VAL A 297 12.87 16.74 -16.74
CA VAL A 297 12.18 15.47 -17.04
C VAL A 297 13.10 14.27 -16.89
N PHE A 298 14.35 14.38 -17.36
CA PHE A 298 15.44 13.42 -17.22
C PHE A 298 16.62 14.03 -16.45
N GLY A 299 16.35 14.89 -15.46
CA GLY A 299 17.40 15.59 -14.71
C GLY A 299 18.21 14.65 -13.84
N ALA A 300 19.49 15.02 -13.62
CA ALA A 300 20.47 14.26 -12.84
C ALA A 300 20.60 12.78 -13.27
N THR A 301 20.46 12.54 -14.58
CA THR A 301 20.70 11.23 -15.18
C THR A 301 22.19 11.03 -15.48
N ARG A 302 22.52 9.85 -15.98
CA ARG A 302 23.88 9.46 -16.34
C ARG A 302 24.42 10.27 -17.53
N ASP A 303 25.71 10.47 -17.55
CA ASP A 303 26.48 11.06 -18.66
C ASP A 303 26.43 10.20 -19.96
N ASP A 304 26.30 8.87 -19.82
CA ASP A 304 26.19 7.93 -20.94
C ASP A 304 24.74 7.64 -21.38
N LEU A 305 23.74 8.42 -20.91
CA LEU A 305 22.34 8.29 -21.32
C LEU A 305 22.18 8.48 -22.84
N VAL A 306 21.44 7.58 -23.47
CA VAL A 306 21.06 7.70 -24.90
C VAL A 306 19.54 7.89 -25.01
N ILE A 307 19.14 9.01 -25.65
CA ILE A 307 17.74 9.34 -25.89
C ILE A 307 17.45 9.22 -27.37
N TYR A 308 16.63 8.27 -27.78
CA TYR A 308 16.13 8.14 -29.14
C TYR A 308 14.85 8.96 -29.29
N VAL A 309 14.80 9.78 -30.32
CA VAL A 309 13.67 10.64 -30.66
C VAL A 309 13.26 10.47 -32.13
N PRO A 310 12.00 10.80 -32.52
CA PRO A 310 11.62 10.77 -33.93
C PRO A 310 12.55 11.65 -34.76
N GLN A 311 13.04 11.15 -35.91
CA GLN A 311 13.98 11.88 -36.75
C GLN A 311 13.45 13.26 -37.14
N SER A 312 12.14 13.38 -37.44
CA SER A 312 11.48 14.65 -37.77
C SER A 312 11.38 15.65 -36.64
N LYS A 313 11.63 15.22 -35.41
CA LYS A 313 11.55 16.05 -34.17
C LYS A 313 12.90 16.21 -33.48
N LYS A 314 13.99 15.65 -34.06
CA LYS A 314 15.30 15.63 -33.40
C LYS A 314 15.76 17.02 -32.98
N ALA A 315 15.80 17.98 -33.89
CA ALA A 315 16.30 19.34 -33.58
C ALA A 315 15.44 20.05 -32.51
N GLU A 316 14.11 19.94 -32.63
CA GLU A 316 13.16 20.53 -31.65
C GLU A 316 13.34 19.91 -30.27
N TYR A 317 13.34 18.58 -30.18
CA TYR A 317 13.41 17.89 -28.88
C TYR A 317 14.80 18.01 -28.25
N GLU A 318 15.86 17.99 -29.04
CA GLU A 318 17.23 18.23 -28.55
C GLU A 318 17.36 19.61 -27.92
N LYS A 319 16.85 20.66 -28.58
CA LYS A 319 16.82 22.02 -28.01
C LYS A 319 16.11 22.06 -26.67
N ILE A 320 14.91 21.46 -26.57
CA ILE A 320 14.13 21.42 -25.31
C ILE A 320 14.87 20.63 -24.21
N LEU A 321 15.36 19.44 -24.54
CA LEU A 321 16.03 18.55 -23.60
C LEU A 321 17.29 19.17 -23.01
N ARG A 322 18.06 19.91 -23.80
CA ARG A 322 19.30 20.58 -23.34
C ARG A 322 19.02 21.88 -22.60
N SER A 323 18.01 22.65 -22.97
CA SER A 323 17.76 23.98 -22.38
C SER A 323 17.01 23.95 -21.05
N THR A 324 16.08 23.00 -20.86
CA THR A 324 15.17 23.02 -19.71
C THR A 324 15.24 21.78 -18.81
N ASN A 325 15.97 20.76 -19.24
CA ASN A 325 15.84 19.45 -18.61
C ASN A 325 17.05 19.00 -17.78
N GLY A 326 18.07 19.86 -17.60
CA GLY A 326 19.24 19.49 -16.78
C GLY A 326 19.91 18.20 -17.26
N LEU A 327 19.79 17.91 -18.57
CA LEU A 327 20.39 16.74 -19.18
C LEU A 327 21.91 16.92 -19.18
N ASP A 328 22.64 15.88 -18.79
CA ASP A 328 24.09 15.91 -18.86
C ASP A 328 24.57 16.24 -20.28
N PHE A 329 25.62 17.05 -20.39
CA PHE A 329 26.17 17.48 -21.68
C PHE A 329 26.60 16.29 -22.55
N HIS A 330 27.08 15.21 -21.97
CA HIS A 330 27.53 14.01 -22.66
C HIS A 330 26.39 13.08 -23.10
N ALA A 331 25.16 13.27 -22.59
CA ALA A 331 24.02 12.48 -23.02
C ALA A 331 23.78 12.60 -24.53
N LYS A 332 23.58 11.46 -25.18
CA LYS A 332 23.42 11.41 -26.67
C LYS A 332 21.94 11.47 -27.05
N ILE A 333 21.62 12.34 -28.03
CA ILE A 333 20.28 12.41 -28.62
C ILE A 333 20.36 11.94 -30.08
N VAL A 334 19.66 10.85 -30.37
CA VAL A 334 19.73 10.14 -31.66
C VAL A 334 18.36 10.18 -32.33
N GLY A 335 18.32 10.71 -33.56
CA GLY A 335 17.13 10.64 -34.41
C GLY A 335 16.92 9.22 -34.94
N LYS A 336 15.67 8.75 -34.93
CA LYS A 336 15.30 7.43 -35.41
C LYS A 336 14.04 7.49 -36.28
N LYS A 337 14.04 6.77 -37.41
CA LYS A 337 12.85 6.51 -38.22
C LYS A 337 12.14 5.27 -37.64
N TRP A 338 10.86 5.35 -37.34
CA TRP A 338 9.98 4.26 -36.93
C TRP A 338 8.65 4.32 -37.65
#